data_ba795eacb75af9fb476cd1c92355afa4
#
_entry.id   ba795eacb75af9fb476cd1c92355afa4
#
_cell.length_a   1.000
_cell.length_b   1.000
_cell.length_c   1.000
_cell.angle_alpha   90.00
_cell.angle_beta   90.00
_cell.angle_gamma   90.00
#
_symmetry.space_group_name_H-M   'P 1'
#
loop_
_entity.id
_entity.type
_entity.pdbx_description
1 polymer ?
#
loop_
_entity_poly.entity_id
_entity_poly.type
_entity_poly.pdbx_seq_one_letter_code
_entity_poly.pdbx_strand_id
1 'polypeptide(L)'
;MDTNHLGGKHTRRGFWKVVGLSAAVPVAASAGLWAASPAQAVATGTWYHVKSRHSGLVLDVKGASTTGGTEIVQYNQTGGTNQQFRFVDSGGGYYRIQARHSNQVLDVWEWNAENGATIAQWNDLNATNQQWRVNESGGYATFINRFSGKALDVWEWSTAAGSRISQYDANGGLNQQWQLVQVGTQQPPTGGLVGWATQNGGTTGGGDASPVTVSSASAFASAVGGSSAKVVHVSGTINLGGMTRVGSNTTVIGNSGARITGGGLQISGARNVIVQNLTFDDWDDDAINIEQASTNIWIDHNTFGTGYDGSCDIKRESDFVTVSWNRFNGSDKNMLLGHSDDHTADIGHLRVTYHHNYFNGTNQRNPRVRFGEPVHVYNNYYRNVNDYGVATTMNAGVIFEGNYIENTESPAEIGQGDSDGGRIVSRNNHLVNSGTPVSSGSVRAVPYSFTMDTPSQIASIVSGGAGAR
;
A
#
# COMPACT_ATOMS: atom_id res chain seq x y z
N MET A 1 84.25 2.47 -16.71
CA MET A 1 84.66 3.86 -17.02
C MET A 1 83.72 4.70 -16.17
N ASP A 2 84.13 4.98 -14.99
CA ASP A 2 84.82 6.22 -14.55
C ASP A 2 83.75 7.33 -14.51
N THR A 3 83.55 8.00 -13.48
CA THR A 3 84.18 8.41 -12.25
C THR A 3 83.48 9.66 -11.72
N ASN A 4 83.29 9.70 -10.42
CA ASN A 4 83.63 10.80 -9.54
C ASN A 4 82.82 12.08 -9.52
N HIS A 5 82.50 12.65 -8.45
CA HIS A 5 83.03 12.84 -7.10
C HIS A 5 82.63 14.23 -6.58
N LEU A 6 82.36 14.31 -5.31
CA LEU A 6 82.60 15.40 -4.37
C LEU A 6 81.57 16.54 -4.37
N GLY A 7 81.05 16.97 -3.30
CA GLY A 7 81.48 17.01 -1.93
C GLY A 7 81.06 18.33 -1.34
N GLY A 8 80.56 18.31 -0.19
CA GLY A 8 81.09 18.99 0.92
C GLY A 8 80.29 20.15 1.52
N LYS A 9 80.02 19.97 2.74
CA LYS A 9 80.30 20.73 3.98
C LYS A 9 79.13 21.46 4.65
N HIS A 10 78.91 20.92 5.82
CA HIS A 10 78.49 21.52 7.12
C HIS A 10 78.34 23.04 7.21
N THR A 11 77.23 23.47 7.83
CA THR A 11 77.33 24.36 9.01
C THR A 11 76.10 24.14 9.93
N ARG A 12 76.41 23.89 11.20
CA ARG A 12 75.52 23.91 12.36
C ARG A 12 75.10 25.34 12.72
N ARG A 13 73.89 25.50 13.21
CA ARG A 13 73.35 26.42 14.28
C ARG A 13 71.90 26.52 14.07
N GLY A 14 70.97 26.43 15.06
CA GLY A 14 71.06 26.48 16.48
C GLY A 14 69.65 26.14 17.00
N PHE A 15 69.62 25.57 18.20
CA PHE A 15 68.45 25.20 18.95
C PHE A 15 67.59 26.39 19.32
N TRP A 16 66.28 26.36 18.98
CA TRP A 16 65.24 27.02 19.78
C TRP A 16 64.14 26.00 20.03
N LYS A 17 64.02 25.59 21.31
CA LYS A 17 62.84 24.85 21.82
C LYS A 17 61.72 25.85 21.89
N VAL A 18 60.68 25.66 21.08
CA VAL A 18 59.36 26.23 21.32
C VAL A 18 58.54 25.11 21.93
N VAL A 19 58.22 25.24 23.20
CA VAL A 19 57.25 24.44 23.92
C VAL A 19 55.89 24.90 23.45
N GLY A 20 55.30 24.16 22.50
CA GLY A 20 53.91 24.33 22.11
C GLY A 20 53.04 23.55 23.08
N LEU A 21 52.31 24.22 23.93
CA LEU A 21 51.18 23.63 24.66
C LEU A 21 50.14 23.16 23.64
N SER A 22 50.03 21.84 23.48
CA SER A 22 48.89 21.23 22.81
C SER A 22 47.73 21.27 23.79
N ALA A 23 46.85 22.24 23.63
CA ALA A 23 45.53 22.22 24.26
C ALA A 23 44.74 21.08 23.62
N ALA A 24 44.60 19.97 24.32
CA ALA A 24 43.66 18.93 23.99
C ALA A 24 42.24 19.53 24.14
N VAL A 25 41.58 19.78 23.04
CA VAL A 25 40.15 20.04 23.02
C VAL A 25 39.45 18.71 23.35
N PRO A 26 38.70 18.61 24.45
CA PRO A 26 37.88 17.44 24.67
C PRO A 26 36.78 17.42 23.61
N VAL A 27 36.83 16.42 22.72
CA VAL A 27 35.66 16.06 21.90
C VAL A 27 34.62 15.53 22.89
N ALA A 28 33.70 16.41 23.28
CA ALA A 28 32.52 15.98 23.97
C ALA A 28 31.74 15.11 22.97
N ALA A 29 31.78 13.81 23.17
CA ALA A 29 30.81 12.89 22.57
C ALA A 29 29.44 13.33 23.07
N SER A 30 28.73 14.11 22.28
CA SER A 30 27.31 14.33 22.46
C SER A 30 26.64 12.97 22.25
N ALA A 31 26.45 12.22 23.34
CA ALA A 31 25.45 11.18 23.39
C ALA A 31 24.13 11.89 23.09
N GLY A 32 23.70 11.85 21.83
CA GLY A 32 22.36 12.27 21.43
C GLY A 32 21.39 11.48 22.29
N LEU A 33 20.84 12.12 23.29
CA LEU A 33 19.61 11.68 23.93
C LEU A 33 18.57 11.68 22.80
N TRP A 34 18.35 10.53 22.20
CA TRP A 34 17.16 10.27 21.44
C TRP A 34 16.03 10.41 22.46
N ALA A 35 15.44 11.60 22.52
CA ALA A 35 14.16 11.75 23.18
C ALA A 35 13.22 10.80 22.46
N ALA A 36 12.87 9.69 23.10
CA ALA A 36 11.81 8.82 22.65
C ALA A 36 10.58 9.74 22.49
N SER A 37 10.10 9.87 21.26
CA SER A 37 8.80 10.50 21.03
C SER A 37 7.82 9.85 22.00
N PRO A 38 6.97 10.60 22.71
CA PRO A 38 5.99 9.99 23.58
C PRO A 38 5.22 8.97 22.77
N ALA A 39 5.14 7.72 23.27
CA ALA A 39 4.38 6.66 22.65
C ALA A 39 2.98 7.22 22.38
N GLN A 40 2.57 7.24 21.12
CA GLN A 40 1.24 7.71 20.76
C GLN A 40 0.27 6.75 21.44
N ALA A 41 -0.58 7.26 22.32
CA ALA A 41 -1.50 6.41 23.08
C ALA A 41 -2.46 5.76 22.10
N VAL A 42 -2.54 4.43 22.12
CA VAL A 42 -3.51 3.69 21.32
C VAL A 42 -4.92 4.20 21.62
N ALA A 43 -5.71 4.48 20.58
CA ALA A 43 -7.06 5.00 20.76
C ALA A 43 -7.94 3.95 21.50
N THR A 44 -8.32 4.27 22.72
CA THR A 44 -9.25 3.44 23.51
C THR A 44 -10.66 3.61 22.97
N GLY A 45 -11.43 2.51 22.92
CA GLY A 45 -12.80 2.53 22.39
C GLY A 45 -12.92 2.21 20.90
N THR A 46 -11.81 2.14 20.18
CA THR A 46 -11.74 1.74 18.78
C THR A 46 -11.48 0.24 18.66
N TRP A 47 -12.13 -0.41 17.69
CA TRP A 47 -11.88 -1.82 17.38
C TRP A 47 -10.81 -1.95 16.29
N TYR A 48 -9.91 -2.93 16.42
CA TYR A 48 -8.82 -3.19 15.51
C TYR A 48 -8.78 -4.67 15.10
N HIS A 49 -8.39 -4.94 13.86
CA HIS A 49 -7.72 -6.20 13.52
C HIS A 49 -6.24 -6.03 13.85
N VAL A 50 -5.67 -6.95 14.60
CA VAL A 50 -4.25 -6.96 14.98
C VAL A 50 -3.52 -7.89 14.02
N LYS A 51 -2.84 -7.32 13.01
CA LYS A 51 -2.26 -8.05 11.88
C LYS A 51 -0.77 -8.29 12.09
N SER A 52 -0.31 -9.53 11.96
CA SER A 52 1.11 -9.87 12.03
C SER A 52 1.88 -9.30 10.85
N ARG A 53 2.99 -8.60 11.13
CA ARG A 53 3.93 -8.13 10.10
C ARG A 53 4.61 -9.28 9.37
N HIS A 54 4.82 -10.41 10.05
CA HIS A 54 5.49 -11.58 9.50
C HIS A 54 4.60 -12.35 8.54
N SER A 55 3.41 -12.76 8.98
CA SER A 55 2.54 -13.66 8.23
C SER A 55 1.47 -12.95 7.40
N GLY A 56 1.15 -11.70 7.74
CA GLY A 56 0.00 -10.98 7.17
C GLY A 56 -1.36 -11.45 7.69
N LEU A 57 -1.40 -12.47 8.57
CA LEU A 57 -2.60 -12.97 9.21
C LEU A 57 -2.99 -12.12 10.42
N VAL A 58 -4.24 -12.23 10.89
CA VAL A 58 -4.74 -11.46 12.04
C VAL A 58 -4.91 -12.32 13.28
N LEU A 59 -4.84 -11.71 14.47
CA LEU A 59 -5.24 -12.38 15.70
C LEU A 59 -6.68 -12.86 15.60
N ASP A 60 -6.92 -14.06 16.08
CA ASP A 60 -8.22 -14.75 16.02
C ASP A 60 -8.45 -15.53 17.32
N VAL A 61 -9.61 -15.36 17.91
CA VAL A 61 -10.03 -16.30 18.95
C VAL A 61 -10.54 -17.56 18.27
N LYS A 62 -9.82 -18.64 18.44
CA LYS A 62 -10.02 -19.93 17.76
C LYS A 62 -11.48 -20.39 17.75
N GLY A 63 -12.00 -20.60 16.54
CA GLY A 63 -13.37 -21.07 16.34
C GLY A 63 -14.46 -20.10 16.81
N ALA A 64 -14.15 -18.82 16.99
CA ALA A 64 -15.06 -17.81 17.55
C ALA A 64 -15.70 -18.23 18.88
N SER A 65 -15.00 -19.06 19.66
CA SER A 65 -15.45 -19.55 20.96
C SER A 65 -15.56 -18.41 21.97
N THR A 66 -16.58 -18.45 22.81
CA THR A 66 -16.74 -17.53 23.96
C THR A 66 -16.29 -18.14 25.28
N THR A 67 -15.74 -19.36 25.25
CA THR A 67 -15.25 -20.05 26.44
C THR A 67 -13.90 -19.50 26.89
N GLY A 68 -13.74 -19.21 28.19
CA GLY A 68 -12.45 -18.84 28.76
C GLY A 68 -11.42 -19.96 28.61
N GLY A 69 -10.13 -19.60 28.38
CA GLY A 69 -9.06 -20.54 28.06
C GLY A 69 -8.97 -20.91 26.59
N THR A 70 -9.84 -20.38 25.74
CA THR A 70 -9.70 -20.59 24.29
C THR A 70 -8.44 -19.90 23.78
N GLU A 71 -7.63 -20.64 23.03
CA GLU A 71 -6.39 -20.16 22.43
C GLU A 71 -6.59 -19.00 21.47
N ILE A 72 -5.67 -18.07 21.50
CA ILE A 72 -5.49 -17.08 20.44
C ILE A 72 -4.61 -17.69 19.36
N VAL A 73 -5.05 -17.61 18.12
CA VAL A 73 -4.34 -18.09 16.95
C VAL A 73 -4.18 -16.94 15.93
N GLN A 74 -3.38 -17.14 14.92
CA GLN A 74 -3.46 -16.29 13.73
C GLN A 74 -4.35 -16.95 12.67
N TYR A 75 -5.13 -16.15 11.94
CA TYR A 75 -6.00 -16.67 10.88
C TYR A 75 -6.18 -15.67 9.75
N ASN A 76 -6.68 -16.15 8.59
CA ASN A 76 -7.10 -15.27 7.51
C ASN A 76 -8.14 -14.27 8.01
N GLN A 77 -8.05 -13.01 7.61
CA GLN A 77 -9.03 -12.01 7.98
C GLN A 77 -10.40 -12.33 7.35
N THR A 78 -11.38 -12.65 8.18
CA THR A 78 -12.75 -12.97 7.76
C THR A 78 -13.74 -11.84 8.03
N GLY A 79 -13.33 -10.81 8.80
CA GLY A 79 -14.19 -9.75 9.28
C GLY A 79 -15.06 -10.14 10.50
N GLY A 80 -14.94 -11.37 11.00
CA GLY A 80 -15.64 -11.85 12.20
C GLY A 80 -15.27 -11.04 13.45
N THR A 81 -16.22 -10.92 14.40
CA THR A 81 -15.99 -10.17 15.64
C THR A 81 -15.00 -10.83 16.59
N ASN A 82 -14.68 -12.12 16.38
CA ASN A 82 -13.60 -12.86 17.06
C ASN A 82 -12.19 -12.46 16.62
N GLN A 83 -12.08 -11.68 15.55
CA GLN A 83 -10.83 -11.09 15.04
C GLN A 83 -10.72 -9.60 15.33
N GLN A 84 -11.67 -9.04 16.09
CA GLN A 84 -11.74 -7.62 16.39
C GLN A 84 -11.43 -7.38 17.86
N PHE A 85 -10.42 -6.57 18.12
CA PHE A 85 -9.90 -6.31 19.45
C PHE A 85 -9.87 -4.82 19.74
N ARG A 86 -10.12 -4.42 21.00
CA ARG A 86 -9.92 -3.04 21.45
C ARG A 86 -8.97 -2.98 22.63
N PHE A 87 -8.41 -1.82 22.84
CA PHE A 87 -7.53 -1.56 23.97
C PHE A 87 -8.31 -0.88 25.09
N VAL A 88 -8.30 -1.52 26.26
CA VAL A 88 -8.92 -0.99 27.47
C VAL A 88 -7.80 -0.52 28.40
N ASP A 89 -7.80 0.75 28.75
CA ASP A 89 -6.75 1.35 29.59
C ASP A 89 -6.68 0.67 30.98
N SER A 90 -5.46 0.35 31.40
CA SER A 90 -5.16 -0.25 32.71
C SER A 90 -4.31 0.69 33.59
N GLY A 91 -4.04 1.90 33.10
CA GLY A 91 -3.16 2.87 33.75
C GLY A 91 -1.68 2.56 33.56
N GLY A 92 -0.84 3.59 33.76
CA GLY A 92 0.61 3.47 33.66
C GLY A 92 1.15 3.06 32.28
N GLY A 93 0.40 3.30 31.20
CA GLY A 93 0.77 2.94 29.82
C GLY A 93 0.57 1.47 29.47
N TYR A 94 -0.27 0.77 30.24
CA TYR A 94 -0.67 -0.59 29.98
C TYR A 94 -2.14 -0.68 29.55
N TYR A 95 -2.44 -1.66 28.70
CA TYR A 95 -3.76 -1.91 28.15
C TYR A 95 -4.11 -3.39 28.26
N ARG A 96 -5.41 -3.68 28.42
CA ARG A 96 -5.96 -5.03 28.18
C ARG A 96 -6.45 -5.07 26.74
N ILE A 97 -6.18 -6.14 26.03
CA ILE A 97 -6.57 -6.36 24.63
C ILE A 97 -7.85 -7.22 24.65
N GLN A 98 -9.01 -6.59 24.42
CA GLN A 98 -10.33 -7.19 24.60
C GLN A 98 -10.93 -7.62 23.26
N ALA A 99 -11.35 -8.89 23.15
CA ALA A 99 -12.04 -9.42 21.98
C ALA A 99 -13.51 -8.96 21.94
N ARG A 100 -13.98 -8.55 20.75
CA ARG A 100 -15.32 -7.96 20.57
C ARG A 100 -16.46 -8.94 20.80
N HIS A 101 -16.32 -10.20 20.34
CA HIS A 101 -17.39 -11.21 20.39
C HIS A 101 -17.65 -11.76 21.80
N SER A 102 -16.60 -11.87 22.63
CA SER A 102 -16.65 -12.50 23.94
C SER A 102 -16.55 -11.51 25.11
N ASN A 103 -16.08 -10.28 24.86
CA ASN A 103 -15.66 -9.30 25.86
C ASN A 103 -14.54 -9.81 26.81
N GLN A 104 -13.94 -10.97 26.52
CA GLN A 104 -12.77 -11.47 27.22
C GLN A 104 -11.50 -10.81 26.72
N VAL A 105 -10.43 -10.89 27.50
CA VAL A 105 -9.15 -10.23 27.19
C VAL A 105 -8.04 -11.25 26.95
N LEU A 106 -7.00 -10.86 26.20
CA LEU A 106 -5.80 -11.67 26.02
C LEU A 106 -5.10 -11.87 27.35
N ASP A 107 -4.80 -13.12 27.68
CA ASP A 107 -4.28 -13.61 28.96
C ASP A 107 -3.05 -14.48 28.70
N VAL A 108 -1.96 -14.24 29.43
CA VAL A 108 -0.87 -15.21 29.51
C VAL A 108 -1.36 -16.37 30.37
N TRP A 109 -1.73 -17.45 29.67
CA TRP A 109 -2.49 -18.57 30.25
C TRP A 109 -1.79 -19.21 31.44
N GLU A 110 -2.56 -19.42 32.50
CA GLU A 110 -2.10 -20.03 33.75
C GLU A 110 -0.86 -19.35 34.37
N TRP A 111 -0.67 -18.04 34.10
CA TRP A 111 0.48 -17.30 34.62
C TRP A 111 1.82 -17.92 34.26
N ASN A 112 1.89 -18.60 33.13
CA ASN A 112 3.14 -19.20 32.67
C ASN A 112 4.06 -18.14 32.06
N ALA A 113 5.16 -17.81 32.75
CA ALA A 113 6.11 -16.78 32.31
C ALA A 113 7.14 -17.28 31.27
N GLU A 114 7.11 -18.56 30.89
CA GLU A 114 8.12 -19.15 30.00
C GLU A 114 7.94 -18.72 28.52
N ASN A 115 9.02 -18.84 27.74
CA ASN A 115 8.97 -18.68 26.29
C ASN A 115 8.09 -19.77 25.68
N GLY A 116 7.20 -19.38 24.77
CA GLY A 116 6.24 -20.27 24.14
C GLY A 116 4.97 -20.53 24.96
N ALA A 117 4.79 -19.84 26.10
CA ALA A 117 3.54 -19.93 26.84
C ALA A 117 2.36 -19.47 25.98
N THR A 118 1.26 -20.20 26.09
CA THR A 118 0.04 -19.96 25.32
C THR A 118 -0.60 -18.62 25.70
N ILE A 119 -1.10 -17.91 24.72
CA ILE A 119 -2.00 -16.78 24.91
C ILE A 119 -3.42 -17.30 24.68
N ALA A 120 -4.29 -17.08 25.65
CA ALA A 120 -5.70 -17.45 25.58
C ALA A 120 -6.59 -16.24 25.88
N GLN A 121 -7.88 -16.34 25.61
CA GLN A 121 -8.83 -15.36 26.14
C GLN A 121 -9.28 -15.76 27.54
N TRP A 122 -9.50 -14.80 28.44
CA TRP A 122 -10.05 -15.01 29.77
C TRP A 122 -10.91 -13.84 30.23
N ASN A 123 -11.73 -14.05 31.26
CA ASN A 123 -12.49 -12.97 31.86
C ASN A 123 -11.57 -11.79 32.22
N ASP A 124 -12.05 -10.58 32.01
CA ASP A 124 -11.31 -9.36 32.32
C ASP A 124 -11.22 -9.17 33.85
N LEU A 125 -10.08 -9.51 34.41
CA LEU A 125 -9.74 -9.35 35.84
C LEU A 125 -8.81 -8.16 36.09
N ASN A 126 -8.36 -7.47 35.04
CA ASN A 126 -7.34 -6.44 35.09
C ASN A 126 -6.05 -6.90 35.82
N ALA A 127 -5.73 -8.18 35.72
CA ALA A 127 -4.54 -8.77 36.30
C ALA A 127 -3.30 -8.52 35.45
N THR A 128 -2.09 -8.55 36.02
CA THR A 128 -0.86 -8.15 35.29
C THR A 128 -0.53 -9.07 34.11
N ASN A 129 -0.95 -10.35 34.13
CA ASN A 129 -0.81 -11.28 32.99
C ASN A 129 -1.76 -10.95 31.83
N GLN A 130 -2.75 -10.06 32.05
CA GLN A 130 -3.67 -9.54 31.02
C GLN A 130 -3.31 -8.14 30.54
N GLN A 131 -2.27 -7.53 31.11
CA GLN A 131 -1.88 -6.16 30.84
C GLN A 131 -0.66 -6.12 29.91
N TRP A 132 -0.77 -5.32 28.85
CA TRP A 132 0.21 -5.23 27.79
C TRP A 132 0.62 -3.79 27.58
N ARG A 133 1.93 -3.51 27.54
CA ARG A 133 2.44 -2.24 27.07
C ARG A 133 2.49 -2.26 25.55
N VAL A 134 2.00 -1.21 24.93
CA VAL A 134 2.03 -1.02 23.48
C VAL A 134 3.19 -0.09 23.14
N ASN A 135 4.17 -0.59 22.41
CA ASN A 135 5.28 0.19 21.89
C ASN A 135 5.14 0.30 20.38
N GLU A 136 4.91 1.51 19.87
CA GLU A 136 4.76 1.76 18.42
C GLU A 136 6.05 2.30 17.82
N SER A 137 6.44 1.74 16.68
CA SER A 137 7.59 2.19 15.89
C SER A 137 7.40 1.82 14.43
N GLY A 138 7.58 2.80 13.53
CA GLY A 138 7.52 2.57 12.07
C GLY A 138 6.18 2.02 11.58
N GLY A 139 5.06 2.38 12.22
CA GLY A 139 3.71 1.92 11.85
C GLY A 139 3.35 0.52 12.38
N TYR A 140 4.18 -0.05 13.25
CA TYR A 140 3.92 -1.34 13.89
C TYR A 140 3.98 -1.23 15.41
N ALA A 141 3.14 -2.00 16.09
CA ALA A 141 3.10 -2.14 17.53
C ALA A 141 3.81 -3.42 17.99
N THR A 142 4.48 -3.37 19.14
CA THR A 142 4.93 -4.54 19.89
C THR A 142 4.21 -4.54 21.22
N PHE A 143 3.64 -5.68 21.62
CA PHE A 143 2.89 -5.82 22.86
C PHE A 143 3.73 -6.54 23.90
N ILE A 144 4.11 -5.86 24.98
CA ILE A 144 4.93 -6.41 26.05
C ILE A 144 4.06 -6.68 27.27
N ASN A 145 3.98 -7.94 27.68
CA ASN A 145 3.20 -8.34 28.83
C ASN A 145 3.79 -7.78 30.14
N ARG A 146 2.92 -7.25 31.01
CA ARG A 146 3.37 -6.65 32.28
C ARG A 146 3.90 -7.66 33.28
N PHE A 147 3.36 -8.87 33.30
CA PHE A 147 3.74 -9.93 34.22
C PHE A 147 5.07 -10.59 33.80
N SER A 148 5.15 -11.04 32.54
CA SER A 148 6.29 -11.83 32.07
C SER A 148 7.42 -10.98 31.47
N GLY A 149 7.14 -9.75 31.07
CA GLY A 149 8.08 -8.88 30.32
C GLY A 149 8.31 -9.32 28.87
N LYS A 150 7.58 -10.35 28.39
CA LYS A 150 7.75 -10.93 27.06
C LYS A 150 6.83 -10.29 26.02
N ALA A 151 7.21 -10.41 24.76
CA ALA A 151 6.45 -9.92 23.62
C ALA A 151 5.40 -10.94 23.16
N LEU A 152 4.24 -10.45 22.70
CA LEU A 152 3.26 -11.24 21.95
C LEU A 152 3.89 -11.70 20.63
N ASP A 153 3.84 -13.01 20.34
CA ASP A 153 4.67 -13.67 19.37
C ASP A 153 3.88 -14.66 18.50
N VAL A 154 4.09 -14.66 17.19
CA VAL A 154 3.67 -15.77 16.32
C VAL A 154 4.64 -16.92 16.53
N TRP A 155 4.17 -17.97 17.18
CA TRP A 155 5.02 -19.10 17.59
C TRP A 155 5.76 -19.74 16.42
N GLU A 156 7.08 -19.95 16.63
CA GLU A 156 7.97 -20.60 15.67
C GLU A 156 7.97 -19.98 14.27
N TRP A 157 7.70 -18.67 14.18
CA TRP A 157 7.66 -17.97 12.89
C TRP A 157 6.69 -18.60 11.87
N SER A 158 5.62 -19.25 12.34
CA SER A 158 4.66 -19.88 11.46
C SER A 158 3.94 -18.84 10.59
N THR A 159 3.70 -19.18 9.31
CA THR A 159 2.84 -18.43 8.39
C THR A 159 1.50 -19.11 8.12
N ALA A 160 1.25 -20.26 8.77
CA ALA A 160 0.04 -21.01 8.55
C ALA A 160 -1.15 -20.44 9.33
N ALA A 161 -2.34 -20.43 8.72
CA ALA A 161 -3.59 -20.12 9.39
C ALA A 161 -3.88 -21.18 10.46
N GLY A 162 -4.36 -20.74 11.63
CA GLY A 162 -4.62 -21.61 12.80
C GLY A 162 -3.40 -21.83 13.71
N SER A 163 -2.22 -21.27 13.37
CA SER A 163 -1.06 -21.35 14.25
C SER A 163 -1.26 -20.50 15.50
N ARG A 164 -0.78 -21.02 16.61
CA ARG A 164 -0.98 -20.40 17.93
C ARG A 164 -0.18 -19.11 18.08
N ILE A 165 -0.71 -18.24 18.87
CA ILE A 165 -0.02 -17.09 19.42
C ILE A 165 0.54 -17.44 20.78
N SER A 166 1.76 -17.03 21.05
CA SER A 166 2.48 -17.26 22.30
C SER A 166 3.10 -15.96 22.79
N GLN A 167 3.90 -16.06 23.85
CA GLN A 167 4.86 -15.03 24.22
C GLN A 167 6.29 -15.53 24.03
N TYR A 168 7.21 -14.62 23.76
CA TYR A 168 8.64 -14.90 23.66
C TYR A 168 9.47 -13.68 24.09
N ASP A 169 10.74 -13.89 24.44
CA ASP A 169 11.65 -12.78 24.74
C ASP A 169 11.60 -11.74 23.66
N ALA A 170 11.47 -10.47 24.03
CA ALA A 170 11.37 -9.36 23.10
C ALA A 170 12.69 -9.20 22.33
N ASN A 171 12.72 -9.61 21.08
CA ASN A 171 13.90 -9.61 20.21
C ASN A 171 13.75 -8.73 18.97
N GLY A 172 12.59 -8.06 18.80
CA GLY A 172 12.30 -7.20 17.66
C GLY A 172 12.04 -7.94 16.34
N GLY A 173 11.84 -9.26 16.37
CA GLY A 173 11.50 -10.07 15.21
C GLY A 173 10.19 -9.62 14.55
N LEU A 174 10.04 -9.85 13.24
CA LEU A 174 8.82 -9.49 12.51
C LEU A 174 7.58 -10.22 13.04
N ASN A 175 7.76 -11.43 13.60
CA ASN A 175 6.72 -12.23 14.22
C ASN A 175 6.22 -11.67 15.57
N GLN A 176 6.88 -10.63 16.11
CA GLN A 176 6.49 -9.86 17.31
C GLN A 176 5.97 -8.45 16.96
N GLN A 177 5.89 -8.13 15.68
CA GLN A 177 5.45 -6.83 15.20
C GLN A 177 4.06 -6.91 14.58
N TRP A 178 3.19 -6.02 15.01
CA TRP A 178 1.77 -6.07 14.71
C TRP A 178 1.28 -4.74 14.15
N GLN A 179 0.51 -4.79 13.10
CA GLN A 179 -0.18 -3.62 12.58
C GLN A 179 -1.57 -3.54 13.20
N LEU A 180 -1.93 -2.37 13.70
CA LEU A 180 -3.27 -2.09 14.21
C LEU A 180 -4.15 -1.54 13.07
N VAL A 181 -5.00 -2.38 12.51
CA VAL A 181 -5.93 -2.01 11.44
C VAL A 181 -7.29 -1.73 12.06
N GLN A 182 -7.70 -0.47 12.09
CA GLN A 182 -8.96 -0.05 12.71
C GLN A 182 -10.16 -0.66 11.99
N VAL A 183 -11.10 -1.25 12.75
CA VAL A 183 -12.35 -1.78 12.20
C VAL A 183 -13.30 -0.63 11.85
N GLY A 184 -13.78 -0.61 10.62
CA GLY A 184 -14.69 0.42 10.13
C GLY A 184 -14.03 1.69 9.63
N THR A 185 -12.71 1.86 9.84
CA THR A 185 -11.90 2.75 9.02
C THR A 185 -11.07 1.86 8.13
N GLN A 186 -11.28 1.90 6.85
CA GLN A 186 -10.39 1.23 5.91
C GLN A 186 -9.05 1.98 5.93
N GLN A 187 -8.09 1.41 6.69
CA GLN A 187 -6.71 1.82 6.50
C GLN A 187 -6.31 1.40 5.08
N PRO A 188 -5.58 2.23 4.34
CA PRO A 188 -5.03 1.81 3.07
C PRO A 188 -4.35 0.46 3.25
N PRO A 189 -4.59 -0.51 2.35
CA PRO A 189 -4.00 -1.84 2.46
C PRO A 189 -2.50 -1.76 2.62
N THR A 190 -1.92 -2.72 3.33
CA THR A 190 -0.50 -2.86 3.64
C THR A 190 0.36 -3.23 2.43
N GLY A 191 0.31 -2.43 1.44
CA GLY A 191 1.30 -2.19 0.44
C GLY A 191 1.30 -0.68 0.31
N GLY A 192 2.23 0.01 0.96
CA GLY A 192 2.32 1.46 0.87
C GLY A 192 2.33 1.89 -0.59
N LEU A 193 1.95 3.12 -0.86
CA LEU A 193 2.01 3.68 -2.20
C LEU A 193 3.39 3.43 -2.82
N VAL A 194 3.41 2.75 -3.96
CA VAL A 194 4.59 2.51 -4.79
C VAL A 194 4.32 3.05 -6.18
N GLY A 195 5.34 3.45 -6.88
CA GLY A 195 5.18 3.89 -8.25
C GLY A 195 5.26 5.40 -8.44
N TRP A 196 4.78 5.87 -9.58
CA TRP A 196 4.92 7.27 -9.97
C TRP A 196 4.26 8.25 -9.01
N ALA A 197 3.17 7.91 -8.36
CA ALA A 197 2.52 8.78 -7.39
C ALA A 197 3.35 9.02 -6.11
N THR A 198 4.49 8.31 -5.90
CA THR A 198 5.46 8.61 -4.85
C THR A 198 6.42 9.74 -5.24
N GLN A 199 6.50 10.05 -6.52
CA GLN A 199 7.40 11.07 -7.06
C GLN A 199 6.75 12.46 -7.00
N ASN A 200 7.47 13.50 -7.41
CA ASN A 200 6.95 14.88 -7.45
C ASN A 200 6.34 15.36 -6.10
N GLY A 201 6.98 15.01 -4.99
CA GLY A 201 6.51 15.35 -3.65
C GLY A 201 5.55 14.33 -3.02
N GLY A 202 5.18 13.28 -3.76
CA GLY A 202 4.36 12.18 -3.27
C GLY A 202 2.86 12.52 -3.21
N THR A 203 2.07 11.52 -2.82
CA THR A 203 0.60 11.63 -2.72
C THR A 203 0.16 11.25 -1.30
N THR A 204 -0.47 12.20 -0.62
CA THR A 204 -0.96 12.06 0.76
C THR A 204 -2.48 12.26 0.88
N GLY A 205 -3.12 12.67 -0.23
CA GLY A 205 -4.55 12.95 -0.25
C GLY A 205 -4.96 14.02 0.77
N GLY A 206 -5.99 13.74 1.55
CA GLY A 206 -6.46 14.61 2.63
C GLY A 206 -5.58 14.61 3.89
N GLY A 207 -4.51 13.77 3.95
CA GLY A 207 -3.65 13.67 5.12
C GLY A 207 -4.44 13.37 6.40
N ASP A 208 -4.16 14.13 7.45
CA ASP A 208 -4.79 13.97 8.78
C ASP A 208 -6.09 14.78 8.95
N ALA A 209 -6.72 15.24 7.85
CA ALA A 209 -8.00 15.95 7.93
C ALA A 209 -9.08 15.06 8.56
N SER A 210 -9.88 15.63 9.43
CA SER A 210 -11.00 14.91 10.06
C SER A 210 -11.95 14.36 9.00
N PRO A 211 -12.27 13.06 9.03
CA PRO A 211 -13.12 12.45 8.03
C PRO A 211 -14.58 12.88 8.11
N VAL A 212 -15.20 13.04 6.96
CA VAL A 212 -16.64 13.27 6.82
C VAL A 212 -17.26 12.08 6.11
N THR A 213 -18.35 11.51 6.68
CA THR A 213 -19.07 10.40 6.05
C THR A 213 -20.27 10.93 5.27
N VAL A 214 -20.41 10.47 4.04
CA VAL A 214 -21.49 10.87 3.12
C VAL A 214 -22.20 9.65 2.54
N SER A 215 -23.51 9.79 2.28
CA SER A 215 -24.37 8.72 1.73
C SER A 215 -25.34 9.21 0.65
N SER A 216 -25.16 10.44 0.15
CA SER A 216 -25.97 10.99 -0.96
C SER A 216 -25.10 11.74 -1.96
N ALA A 217 -25.55 11.86 -3.20
CA ALA A 217 -24.83 12.55 -4.28
C ALA A 217 -24.53 14.01 -3.94
N SER A 218 -25.49 14.75 -3.40
CA SER A 218 -25.31 16.16 -3.06
C SER A 218 -24.30 16.35 -1.92
N ALA A 219 -24.34 15.51 -0.88
CA ALA A 219 -23.36 15.54 0.21
C ALA A 219 -21.98 15.14 -0.29
N PHE A 220 -21.88 14.14 -1.15
CA PHE A 220 -20.63 13.71 -1.77
C PHE A 220 -20.00 14.83 -2.60
N ALA A 221 -20.75 15.41 -3.55
CA ALA A 221 -20.27 16.50 -4.41
C ALA A 221 -19.78 17.72 -3.60
N SER A 222 -20.49 18.07 -2.53
CA SER A 222 -20.08 19.14 -1.61
C SER A 222 -18.80 18.80 -0.85
N ALA A 223 -18.67 17.55 -0.39
CA ALA A 223 -17.53 17.11 0.43
C ALA A 223 -16.24 16.97 -0.37
N VAL A 224 -16.28 16.51 -1.64
CA VAL A 224 -15.08 16.29 -2.46
C VAL A 224 -14.60 17.52 -3.21
N GLY A 225 -15.37 18.61 -3.24
CA GLY A 225 -15.04 19.83 -3.99
C GLY A 225 -13.95 20.69 -3.35
N GLY A 226 -13.41 21.64 -4.12
CA GLY A 226 -12.42 22.60 -3.67
C GLY A 226 -11.00 22.04 -3.48
N SER A 227 -10.11 22.81 -2.80
CA SER A 227 -8.68 22.47 -2.74
C SER A 227 -8.13 22.29 -1.31
N SER A 228 -8.93 22.50 -0.26
CA SER A 228 -8.53 22.25 1.12
C SER A 228 -8.38 20.74 1.37
N ALA A 229 -7.50 20.35 2.29
CA ALA A 229 -7.33 18.96 2.69
C ALA A 229 -8.64 18.38 3.25
N LYS A 230 -9.04 17.19 2.79
CA LYS A 230 -10.27 16.53 3.20
C LYS A 230 -10.21 15.02 3.04
N VAL A 231 -10.82 14.32 3.98
CA VAL A 231 -11.04 12.87 3.93
C VAL A 231 -12.55 12.61 3.91
N VAL A 232 -13.01 11.93 2.87
CA VAL A 232 -14.43 11.68 2.63
C VAL A 232 -14.69 10.17 2.61
N HIS A 233 -15.48 9.70 3.57
CA HIS A 233 -15.93 8.32 3.65
C HIS A 233 -17.29 8.19 2.95
N VAL A 234 -17.35 7.29 1.96
CA VAL A 234 -18.60 6.95 1.26
C VAL A 234 -19.26 5.79 1.97
N SER A 235 -20.54 5.91 2.30
CA SER A 235 -21.34 4.86 2.96
C SER A 235 -22.55 4.49 2.15
N GLY A 236 -22.73 3.20 1.88
CA GLY A 236 -23.83 2.67 1.07
C GLY A 236 -23.65 2.95 -0.43
N THR A 237 -24.75 2.92 -1.17
CA THR A 237 -24.77 3.18 -2.61
C THR A 237 -25.16 4.62 -2.90
N ILE A 238 -24.31 5.33 -3.66
CA ILE A 238 -24.57 6.68 -4.12
C ILE A 238 -24.73 6.67 -5.65
N ASN A 239 -25.90 7.05 -6.16
CA ASN A 239 -26.09 7.32 -7.57
C ASN A 239 -25.73 8.78 -7.84
N LEU A 240 -24.69 9.03 -8.65
CA LEU A 240 -24.18 10.37 -8.93
C LEU A 240 -24.98 11.10 -10.02
N GLY A 241 -25.61 10.37 -10.93
CA GLY A 241 -26.35 10.94 -12.08
C GLY A 241 -25.44 11.69 -13.06
N GLY A 242 -24.15 11.34 -13.12
CA GLY A 242 -23.14 11.94 -13.99
C GLY A 242 -21.80 12.11 -13.30
N MET A 243 -20.85 12.79 -13.98
CA MET A 243 -19.48 12.99 -13.47
C MET A 243 -19.43 14.01 -12.33
N THR A 244 -18.88 13.61 -11.20
CA THR A 244 -18.67 14.47 -10.03
C THR A 244 -17.22 14.90 -9.91
N ARG A 245 -16.97 16.23 -9.89
CA ARG A 245 -15.61 16.77 -9.80
C ARG A 245 -15.01 16.62 -8.41
N VAL A 246 -13.84 15.96 -8.33
CA VAL A 246 -13.05 15.80 -7.13
C VAL A 246 -11.92 16.83 -7.12
N GLY A 247 -11.83 17.60 -6.05
CA GLY A 247 -10.81 18.64 -5.89
C GLY A 247 -9.47 18.12 -5.36
N SER A 248 -8.50 19.02 -5.27
CA SER A 248 -7.14 18.69 -4.77
C SER A 248 -7.13 18.34 -3.27
N ASN A 249 -6.05 17.67 -2.84
CA ASN A 249 -5.80 17.29 -1.43
C ASN A 249 -6.98 16.51 -0.84
N THR A 250 -7.48 15.55 -1.59
CA THR A 250 -8.69 14.79 -1.25
C THR A 250 -8.38 13.31 -1.13
N THR A 251 -8.84 12.69 -0.06
CA THR A 251 -8.93 11.23 0.05
C THR A 251 -10.41 10.84 0.05
N VAL A 252 -10.80 9.98 -0.89
CA VAL A 252 -12.13 9.35 -0.96
C VAL A 252 -11.97 7.89 -0.63
N ILE A 253 -12.66 7.43 0.41
CA ILE A 253 -12.59 6.03 0.88
C ILE A 253 -13.99 5.46 0.97
N GLY A 254 -14.23 4.32 0.33
CA GLY A 254 -15.45 3.55 0.52
C GLY A 254 -15.45 2.81 1.87
N ASN A 255 -16.51 2.96 2.64
CA ASN A 255 -16.79 2.02 3.73
C ASN A 255 -17.14 0.65 3.14
N SER A 256 -17.12 -0.41 3.96
CA SER A 256 -17.45 -1.76 3.48
C SER A 256 -18.77 -1.79 2.69
N GLY A 257 -18.72 -2.26 1.45
CA GLY A 257 -19.85 -2.32 0.54
C GLY A 257 -20.25 -0.99 -0.12
N ALA A 258 -19.43 0.07 0.04
CA ALA A 258 -19.69 1.37 -0.60
C ALA A 258 -19.65 1.26 -2.13
N ARG A 259 -20.62 1.90 -2.78
CA ARG A 259 -20.80 1.82 -4.23
C ARG A 259 -21.14 3.20 -4.83
N ILE A 260 -20.56 3.46 -5.98
CA ILE A 260 -20.90 4.59 -6.87
C ILE A 260 -21.56 4.02 -8.12
N THR A 261 -22.70 4.60 -8.53
CA THR A 261 -23.44 4.20 -9.73
C THR A 261 -23.97 5.41 -10.51
N GLY A 262 -24.38 5.22 -11.77
CA GLY A 262 -25.03 6.23 -12.59
C GLY A 262 -24.17 7.46 -12.87
N GLY A 263 -22.85 7.30 -12.87
CA GLY A 263 -21.88 8.37 -13.08
C GLY A 263 -20.52 8.01 -12.50
N GLY A 264 -19.60 8.97 -12.47
CA GLY A 264 -18.22 8.74 -12.10
C GLY A 264 -17.55 9.91 -11.40
N LEU A 265 -16.23 9.78 -11.22
CA LEU A 265 -15.38 10.79 -10.59
C LEU A 265 -14.53 11.50 -11.66
N GLN A 266 -14.63 12.83 -11.75
CA GLN A 266 -13.78 13.66 -12.58
C GLN A 266 -12.68 14.32 -11.74
N ILE A 267 -11.44 13.93 -11.96
CA ILE A 267 -10.25 14.53 -11.36
C ILE A 267 -9.60 15.40 -12.43
N SER A 268 -9.98 16.68 -12.48
CA SER A 268 -9.61 17.60 -13.56
C SER A 268 -8.89 18.83 -13.01
N GLY A 269 -7.62 19.04 -13.41
CA GLY A 269 -6.76 20.11 -12.91
C GLY A 269 -6.50 20.00 -11.40
N ALA A 270 -6.53 18.81 -10.85
CA ALA A 270 -6.38 18.54 -9.42
C ALA A 270 -5.06 17.82 -9.11
N ARG A 271 -4.62 17.95 -7.88
CA ARG A 271 -3.42 17.26 -7.41
C ARG A 271 -3.62 16.63 -6.04
N ASN A 272 -2.81 15.62 -5.75
CA ASN A 272 -2.77 14.99 -4.44
C ASN A 272 -4.14 14.40 -4.07
N VAL A 273 -4.60 13.42 -4.88
CA VAL A 273 -5.90 12.76 -4.71
C VAL A 273 -5.71 11.26 -4.52
N ILE A 274 -6.42 10.70 -3.57
CA ILE A 274 -6.48 9.26 -3.30
C ILE A 274 -7.95 8.80 -3.42
N VAL A 275 -8.20 7.73 -4.19
CA VAL A 275 -9.51 7.08 -4.29
C VAL A 275 -9.35 5.61 -3.97
N GLN A 276 -10.00 5.15 -2.91
CA GLN A 276 -9.82 3.79 -2.42
C GLN A 276 -11.13 3.12 -2.03
N ASN A 277 -11.16 1.80 -2.22
CA ASN A 277 -12.13 0.89 -1.63
C ASN A 277 -13.59 1.17 -2.02
N LEU A 278 -13.79 1.62 -3.26
CA LEU A 278 -15.10 1.85 -3.84
C LEU A 278 -15.43 0.80 -4.91
N THR A 279 -16.69 0.42 -4.98
CA THR A 279 -17.21 -0.31 -6.12
C THR A 279 -17.89 0.68 -7.07
N PHE A 280 -17.52 0.63 -8.35
CA PHE A 280 -18.12 1.40 -9.43
C PHE A 280 -18.91 0.47 -10.35
N ASP A 281 -20.14 0.84 -10.66
CA ASP A 281 -21.00 0.15 -11.62
C ASP A 281 -21.91 1.14 -12.36
N ASP A 282 -22.32 0.77 -13.56
CA ASP A 282 -23.34 1.47 -14.33
C ASP A 282 -23.04 2.97 -14.51
N TRP A 283 -21.79 3.29 -14.87
CA TRP A 283 -21.38 4.66 -15.19
C TRP A 283 -21.72 4.99 -16.64
N ASP A 284 -22.05 6.26 -16.91
CA ASP A 284 -22.56 6.77 -18.19
C ASP A 284 -21.49 7.41 -19.09
N ASP A 285 -20.27 7.62 -18.62
CA ASP A 285 -19.09 8.10 -19.37
C ASP A 285 -17.87 7.29 -18.92
N ASP A 286 -17.06 7.81 -17.99
CA ASP A 286 -15.96 7.09 -17.31
C ASP A 286 -16.29 6.89 -15.82
N ALA A 287 -15.86 5.75 -15.21
CA ALA A 287 -16.01 5.60 -13.76
C ALA A 287 -15.05 6.53 -13.02
N ILE A 288 -13.79 6.64 -13.49
CA ILE A 288 -12.82 7.63 -13.03
C ILE A 288 -12.11 8.23 -14.24
N ASN A 289 -12.19 9.55 -14.37
CA ASN A 289 -11.53 10.32 -15.42
C ASN A 289 -10.50 11.28 -14.81
N ILE A 290 -9.21 11.08 -15.11
CA ILE A 290 -8.10 11.91 -14.64
C ILE A 290 -7.56 12.72 -15.82
N GLU A 291 -7.70 14.05 -15.77
CA GLU A 291 -7.39 14.91 -16.92
C GLU A 291 -6.90 16.31 -16.53
N GLN A 292 -6.53 17.12 -17.55
CA GLN A 292 -6.17 18.54 -17.42
C GLN A 292 -4.98 18.75 -16.45
N ALA A 293 -3.85 18.12 -16.75
CA ALA A 293 -2.63 18.21 -15.96
C ALA A 293 -2.79 17.84 -14.49
N SER A 294 -3.72 16.92 -14.16
CA SER A 294 -3.86 16.37 -12.81
C SER A 294 -2.62 15.58 -12.43
N THR A 295 -2.17 15.68 -11.18
CA THR A 295 -0.89 15.09 -10.77
C THR A 295 -0.92 14.55 -9.34
N ASN A 296 -0.08 13.53 -9.07
CA ASN A 296 -0.01 12.88 -7.77
C ASN A 296 -1.37 12.28 -7.37
N ILE A 297 -1.80 11.30 -8.16
CA ILE A 297 -3.08 10.61 -8.00
C ILE A 297 -2.83 9.13 -7.70
N TRP A 298 -3.54 8.60 -6.73
CA TRP A 298 -3.50 7.19 -6.36
C TRP A 298 -4.89 6.57 -6.36
N ILE A 299 -5.12 5.63 -7.29
CA ILE A 299 -6.36 4.87 -7.43
C ILE A 299 -6.08 3.45 -6.97
N ASP A 300 -6.67 3.04 -5.85
CA ASP A 300 -6.22 1.84 -5.17
C ASP A 300 -7.36 1.04 -4.56
N HIS A 301 -7.31 -0.29 -4.68
CA HIS A 301 -8.30 -1.23 -4.12
C HIS A 301 -9.76 -0.91 -4.47
N ASN A 302 -10.02 -0.42 -5.69
CA ASN A 302 -11.39 -0.26 -6.16
C ASN A 302 -11.82 -1.46 -7.00
N THR A 303 -13.12 -1.69 -7.05
CA THR A 303 -13.73 -2.69 -7.94
C THR A 303 -14.54 -1.97 -9.01
N PHE A 304 -14.25 -2.30 -10.26
CA PHE A 304 -14.98 -1.79 -11.42
C PHE A 304 -15.78 -2.95 -12.02
N GLY A 305 -17.08 -2.76 -12.09
CA GLY A 305 -18.00 -3.63 -12.82
C GLY A 305 -18.08 -3.23 -14.29
N THR A 306 -19.26 -2.95 -14.80
CA THR A 306 -19.49 -2.54 -16.20
C THR A 306 -20.08 -1.15 -16.29
N GLY A 307 -19.70 -0.42 -17.33
CA GLY A 307 -20.22 0.89 -17.68
C GLY A 307 -20.06 1.19 -19.15
N TYR A 308 -20.34 2.43 -19.54
CA TYR A 308 -20.40 2.82 -20.95
C TYR A 308 -19.03 2.97 -21.61
N ASP A 309 -18.07 3.67 -20.99
CA ASP A 309 -16.70 3.84 -21.51
C ASP A 309 -15.65 3.42 -20.47
N GLY A 310 -14.55 4.16 -20.27
CA GLY A 310 -13.42 3.76 -19.47
C GLY A 310 -13.72 3.50 -17.99
N SER A 311 -13.08 2.50 -17.42
CA SER A 311 -13.12 2.28 -15.97
C SER A 311 -12.23 3.29 -15.23
N CYS A 312 -11.01 3.57 -15.77
CA CYS A 312 -10.10 4.55 -15.17
C CYS A 312 -9.19 5.16 -16.24
N ASP A 313 -9.61 6.23 -16.83
CA ASP A 313 -8.90 6.92 -17.91
C ASP A 313 -7.99 8.03 -17.38
N ILE A 314 -6.80 8.16 -17.99
CA ILE A 314 -5.79 9.16 -17.65
C ILE A 314 -5.35 9.86 -18.93
N LYS A 315 -5.57 11.17 -19.02
CA LYS A 315 -5.38 11.92 -20.26
C LYS A 315 -5.01 13.37 -20.01
N ARG A 316 -4.68 14.11 -21.10
CA ARG A 316 -4.48 15.57 -21.11
C ARG A 316 -3.44 16.03 -20.09
N GLU A 317 -2.17 15.68 -20.33
CA GLU A 317 -0.97 16.05 -19.55
C GLU A 317 -0.97 15.60 -18.10
N SER A 318 -1.92 14.71 -17.69
CA SER A 318 -1.92 14.16 -16.32
C SER A 318 -0.69 13.30 -16.07
N ASP A 319 -0.17 13.32 -14.84
CA ASP A 319 1.16 12.79 -14.57
C ASP A 319 1.32 12.29 -13.13
N PHE A 320 2.34 11.48 -12.87
CA PHE A 320 2.63 10.92 -11.53
C PHE A 320 1.44 10.20 -10.91
N VAL A 321 0.88 9.23 -11.65
CA VAL A 321 -0.28 8.46 -11.24
C VAL A 321 0.12 7.02 -10.91
N THR A 322 -0.49 6.44 -9.88
CA THR A 322 -0.42 5.00 -9.59
C THR A 322 -1.83 4.43 -9.53
N VAL A 323 -2.06 3.35 -10.27
CA VAL A 323 -3.29 2.55 -10.28
C VAL A 323 -2.93 1.16 -9.77
N SER A 324 -3.38 0.80 -8.58
CA SER A 324 -2.91 -0.41 -7.91
C SER A 324 -4.03 -1.17 -7.21
N TRP A 325 -3.87 -2.48 -7.16
CA TRP A 325 -4.78 -3.38 -6.44
C TRP A 325 -6.26 -3.23 -6.80
N ASN A 326 -6.58 -2.70 -7.98
CA ASN A 326 -7.96 -2.62 -8.43
C ASN A 326 -8.39 -3.92 -9.10
N ARG A 327 -9.69 -4.18 -9.09
CA ARG A 327 -10.32 -5.30 -9.78
C ARG A 327 -11.24 -4.79 -10.88
N PHE A 328 -11.04 -5.28 -12.09
CA PHE A 328 -11.86 -4.99 -13.27
C PHE A 328 -12.59 -6.26 -13.69
N ASN A 329 -13.91 -6.23 -13.69
CA ASN A 329 -14.76 -7.39 -13.98
C ASN A 329 -15.59 -7.17 -15.23
N GLY A 330 -15.26 -7.84 -16.32
CA GLY A 330 -16.09 -7.91 -17.53
C GLY A 330 -16.26 -6.62 -18.31
N SER A 331 -15.55 -5.54 -17.97
CA SER A 331 -15.62 -4.27 -18.70
C SER A 331 -15.06 -4.39 -20.10
N ASP A 332 -15.69 -3.73 -21.06
CA ASP A 332 -15.19 -3.67 -22.44
C ASP A 332 -13.94 -2.80 -22.53
N LYS A 333 -14.00 -1.56 -22.04
CA LYS A 333 -12.90 -0.59 -22.07
C LYS A 333 -12.45 -0.25 -20.64
N ASN A 334 -11.18 -0.46 -20.30
CA ASN A 334 -10.75 -0.29 -18.93
C ASN A 334 -9.95 0.98 -18.68
N MET A 335 -8.76 1.11 -19.28
CA MET A 335 -7.84 2.20 -18.95
C MET A 335 -7.20 2.77 -20.21
N LEU A 336 -7.66 3.94 -20.64
CA LEU A 336 -7.01 4.72 -21.68
C LEU A 336 -5.95 5.63 -21.02
N LEU A 337 -4.72 5.57 -21.51
CA LEU A 337 -3.66 6.50 -21.16
C LEU A 337 -3.29 7.32 -22.39
N GLY A 338 -3.53 8.64 -22.33
CA GLY A 338 -3.38 9.58 -23.44
C GLY A 338 -4.69 9.85 -24.18
N HIS A 339 -4.96 11.14 -24.47
CA HIS A 339 -6.24 11.62 -24.96
C HIS A 339 -6.61 11.13 -26.36
N SER A 340 -5.81 11.52 -27.36
CA SER A 340 -5.97 11.14 -28.77
C SER A 340 -4.60 11.12 -29.45
N ASP A 341 -4.52 10.55 -30.64
CA ASP A 341 -3.26 10.47 -31.41
C ASP A 341 -2.74 11.87 -31.79
N ASP A 342 -3.63 12.85 -31.96
CA ASP A 342 -3.28 14.23 -32.29
C ASP A 342 -2.94 15.10 -31.08
N HIS A 343 -3.22 14.62 -29.86
CA HIS A 343 -2.98 15.40 -28.64
C HIS A 343 -1.53 15.30 -28.18
N THR A 344 -0.63 15.88 -28.97
CA THR A 344 0.84 15.83 -28.74
C THR A 344 1.29 16.57 -27.47
N ALA A 345 0.41 17.35 -26.83
CA ALA A 345 0.68 17.94 -25.52
C ALA A 345 0.91 16.88 -24.41
N ASP A 346 0.42 15.65 -24.62
CA ASP A 346 0.67 14.51 -23.73
C ASP A 346 2.16 14.06 -23.71
N ILE A 347 2.97 14.47 -24.71
CA ILE A 347 4.40 14.11 -24.79
C ILE A 347 5.16 14.70 -23.60
N GLY A 348 5.89 13.83 -22.86
CA GLY A 348 6.66 14.22 -21.66
C GLY A 348 5.89 14.16 -20.36
N HIS A 349 4.60 13.85 -20.44
CA HIS A 349 3.68 13.57 -19.33
C HIS A 349 3.27 12.09 -19.29
N LEU A 350 2.18 11.77 -18.64
CA LEU A 350 1.58 10.44 -18.61
C LEU A 350 2.46 9.35 -17.98
N ARG A 351 3.27 9.72 -16.98
CA ARG A 351 4.05 8.75 -16.19
C ARG A 351 3.14 8.04 -15.22
N VAL A 352 2.84 6.78 -15.51
CA VAL A 352 1.87 5.98 -14.75
C VAL A 352 2.46 4.64 -14.36
N THR A 353 2.11 4.18 -13.16
CA THR A 353 2.36 2.82 -12.68
C THR A 353 1.04 2.07 -12.54
N TYR A 354 0.99 0.88 -13.10
CA TYR A 354 -0.11 -0.07 -12.95
C TYR A 354 0.42 -1.33 -12.30
N HIS A 355 0.02 -1.64 -11.06
CA HIS A 355 0.50 -2.84 -10.39
C HIS A 355 -0.56 -3.54 -9.54
N HIS A 356 -0.45 -4.86 -9.45
CA HIS A 356 -1.34 -5.71 -8.68
C HIS A 356 -2.83 -5.54 -9.02
N ASN A 357 -3.13 -5.09 -10.23
CA ASN A 357 -4.50 -5.01 -10.70
C ASN A 357 -4.96 -6.37 -11.23
N TYR A 358 -6.22 -6.68 -11.04
CA TYR A 358 -6.86 -7.90 -11.53
C TYR A 358 -7.81 -7.57 -12.69
N PHE A 359 -7.45 -7.97 -13.89
CA PHE A 359 -8.27 -7.92 -15.10
C PHE A 359 -8.95 -9.28 -15.28
N ASN A 360 -10.24 -9.35 -14.99
CA ASN A 360 -11.01 -10.59 -14.98
C ASN A 360 -12.12 -10.59 -16.03
N GLY A 361 -11.92 -11.27 -17.15
CA GLY A 361 -12.86 -11.33 -18.26
C GLY A 361 -13.06 -9.97 -18.96
N THR A 362 -12.07 -9.09 -18.90
CA THR A 362 -12.08 -7.77 -19.55
C THR A 362 -11.82 -7.92 -21.06
N ASN A 363 -12.14 -6.87 -21.83
CA ASN A 363 -11.93 -6.92 -23.27
C ASN A 363 -10.64 -6.19 -23.68
N GLN A 364 -10.59 -4.86 -23.63
CA GLN A 364 -9.51 -4.05 -24.18
C GLN A 364 -9.03 -2.94 -23.22
N ARG A 365 -7.93 -2.28 -23.56
CA ARG A 365 -7.34 -1.17 -22.81
C ARG A 365 -6.94 -1.57 -21.37
N ASN A 366 -6.04 -2.54 -21.23
CA ASN A 366 -5.61 -3.05 -19.92
C ASN A 366 -4.11 -2.79 -19.61
N PRO A 367 -3.52 -1.58 -19.82
CA PRO A 367 -4.02 -0.36 -20.46
C PRO A 367 -3.71 -0.22 -21.97
N ARG A 368 -4.37 0.74 -22.67
CA ARG A 368 -3.91 1.28 -23.96
C ARG A 368 -3.15 2.57 -23.71
N VAL A 369 -1.88 2.63 -24.14
CA VAL A 369 -0.93 3.70 -23.80
C VAL A 369 -0.55 4.50 -25.04
N ARG A 370 -0.75 5.83 -25.00
CA ARG A 370 -0.23 6.81 -25.97
C ARG A 370 0.81 7.70 -25.30
N PHE A 371 1.89 8.03 -25.99
CA PHE A 371 2.93 8.99 -25.61
C PHE A 371 3.65 8.75 -24.27
N GLY A 372 3.00 8.20 -23.26
CA GLY A 372 3.55 8.04 -21.90
C GLY A 372 4.85 7.25 -21.88
N GLU A 373 5.90 7.76 -21.19
CA GLU A 373 7.17 7.08 -20.99
C GLU A 373 7.93 7.61 -19.76
N PRO A 374 8.44 6.74 -18.91
CA PRO A 374 8.15 5.31 -18.84
C PRO A 374 6.81 5.04 -18.15
N VAL A 375 6.03 4.14 -18.72
CA VAL A 375 4.84 3.56 -18.07
C VAL A 375 5.24 2.19 -17.54
N HIS A 376 4.94 1.91 -16.27
CA HIS A 376 5.34 0.68 -15.61
C HIS A 376 4.13 -0.20 -15.28
N VAL A 377 4.09 -1.37 -15.87
CA VAL A 377 3.00 -2.35 -15.75
C VAL A 377 3.57 -3.64 -15.18
N TYR A 378 3.39 -3.87 -13.87
CA TYR A 378 4.02 -5.02 -13.22
C TYR A 378 3.14 -5.71 -12.19
N ASN A 379 3.37 -6.99 -11.96
CA ASN A 379 2.66 -7.81 -10.97
C ASN A 379 1.12 -7.76 -11.10
N ASN A 380 0.59 -7.53 -12.31
CA ASN A 380 -0.85 -7.58 -12.55
C ASN A 380 -1.28 -9.01 -12.93
N TYR A 381 -2.54 -9.34 -12.69
CA TYR A 381 -3.17 -10.57 -13.09
C TYR A 381 -4.17 -10.33 -14.22
N TYR A 382 -3.85 -10.85 -15.39
CA TYR A 382 -4.69 -10.86 -16.58
C TYR A 382 -5.34 -12.25 -16.71
N ARG A 383 -6.66 -12.31 -16.64
CA ARG A 383 -7.39 -13.58 -16.75
C ARG A 383 -8.54 -13.46 -17.75
N ASN A 384 -8.53 -14.32 -18.77
CA ASN A 384 -9.57 -14.35 -19.79
C ASN A 384 -9.79 -12.96 -20.41
N VAL A 385 -8.71 -12.27 -20.78
CA VAL A 385 -8.80 -10.99 -21.51
C VAL A 385 -9.09 -11.31 -22.97
N ASN A 386 -10.17 -10.73 -23.51
CA ASN A 386 -10.73 -11.18 -24.77
C ASN A 386 -10.05 -10.61 -26.01
N ASP A 387 -9.71 -9.30 -26.01
CA ASP A 387 -9.04 -8.65 -27.15
C ASP A 387 -7.53 -8.55 -26.88
N TYR A 388 -7.09 -7.56 -26.09
CA TYR A 388 -5.68 -7.45 -25.73
C TYR A 388 -5.47 -7.01 -24.26
N GLY A 389 -4.32 -7.38 -23.73
CA GLY A 389 -3.85 -6.88 -22.44
C GLY A 389 -3.36 -5.43 -22.55
N VAL A 390 -2.09 -5.23 -22.82
CA VAL A 390 -1.47 -3.90 -23.00
C VAL A 390 -1.29 -3.58 -24.47
N ALA A 391 -1.71 -2.38 -24.91
CA ALA A 391 -1.32 -1.84 -26.22
C ALA A 391 -0.48 -0.60 -26.06
N THR A 392 0.65 -0.50 -26.80
CA THR A 392 1.53 0.67 -26.81
C THR A 392 1.47 1.36 -28.16
N THR A 393 1.08 2.63 -28.15
CA THR A 393 0.86 3.43 -29.39
C THR A 393 1.54 4.79 -29.28
N MET A 394 1.63 5.51 -30.40
CA MET A 394 2.13 6.88 -30.49
C MET A 394 3.48 7.07 -29.77
N ASN A 395 4.44 6.20 -30.10
CA ASN A 395 5.79 6.21 -29.52
C ASN A 395 5.85 6.13 -27.98
N ALA A 396 4.81 5.63 -27.31
CA ALA A 396 4.83 5.36 -25.87
C ALA A 396 5.93 4.35 -25.51
N GLY A 397 6.38 4.37 -24.26
CA GLY A 397 7.37 3.44 -23.72
C GLY A 397 6.84 2.71 -22.49
N VAL A 398 6.60 1.40 -22.60
CA VAL A 398 6.03 0.56 -21.55
C VAL A 398 7.05 -0.47 -21.06
N ILE A 399 7.22 -0.59 -19.74
CA ILE A 399 7.88 -1.72 -19.07
C ILE A 399 6.78 -2.66 -18.60
N PHE A 400 6.72 -3.87 -19.17
CA PHE A 400 5.71 -4.90 -18.89
C PHE A 400 6.38 -6.11 -18.26
N GLU A 401 6.35 -6.22 -16.92
CA GLU A 401 7.15 -7.22 -16.24
C GLU A 401 6.48 -7.87 -15.02
N GLY A 402 6.81 -9.11 -14.76
CA GLY A 402 6.38 -9.81 -13.56
C GLY A 402 4.87 -10.09 -13.48
N ASN A 403 4.13 -9.97 -14.58
CA ASN A 403 2.69 -10.19 -14.61
C ASN A 403 2.35 -11.68 -14.71
N TYR A 404 1.17 -12.07 -14.23
CA TYR A 404 0.58 -13.38 -14.47
C TYR A 404 -0.53 -13.26 -15.52
N ILE A 405 -0.45 -14.06 -16.56
CA ILE A 405 -1.32 -13.96 -17.73
C ILE A 405 -1.91 -15.33 -18.02
N GLU A 406 -3.23 -15.41 -17.95
CA GLU A 406 -3.97 -16.67 -18.10
C GLU A 406 -5.08 -16.51 -19.16
N ASN A 407 -5.13 -17.43 -20.13
CA ASN A 407 -6.14 -17.51 -21.19
C ASN A 407 -6.29 -16.15 -21.93
N THR A 408 -5.20 -15.52 -22.32
CA THR A 408 -5.16 -14.23 -23.01
C THR A 408 -4.30 -14.39 -24.28
N GLU A 409 -4.91 -14.27 -25.46
CA GLU A 409 -4.22 -14.50 -26.73
C GLU A 409 -3.20 -13.39 -27.02
N SER A 410 -3.55 -12.14 -26.83
CA SER A 410 -2.71 -10.95 -27.03
C SER A 410 -2.35 -10.24 -25.71
N PRO A 411 -1.37 -10.75 -24.93
CA PRO A 411 -1.01 -10.13 -23.64
C PRO A 411 -0.46 -8.73 -23.75
N ALA A 412 0.29 -8.46 -24.83
CA ALA A 412 0.85 -7.13 -25.11
C ALA A 412 1.10 -6.98 -26.61
N GLU A 413 0.81 -5.81 -27.15
CA GLU A 413 0.95 -5.50 -28.57
C GLU A 413 1.48 -4.09 -28.83
N ILE A 414 1.98 -3.86 -30.05
CA ILE A 414 2.50 -2.57 -30.53
C ILE A 414 1.59 -2.10 -31.65
N GLY A 415 1.06 -0.88 -31.50
CA GLY A 415 0.00 -0.36 -32.35
C GLY A 415 -1.38 -0.84 -31.87
N GLN A 416 -2.41 -0.12 -32.24
CA GLN A 416 -3.81 -0.52 -32.05
C GLN A 416 -4.72 0.36 -32.94
N GLY A 417 -5.54 -0.29 -33.77
CA GLY A 417 -6.30 0.41 -34.79
C GLY A 417 -5.38 1.15 -35.77
N ASP A 418 -5.67 2.41 -36.05
CA ASP A 418 -4.87 3.25 -36.94
C ASP A 418 -3.73 4.00 -36.24
N SER A 419 -3.54 3.82 -34.92
CA SER A 419 -2.49 4.49 -34.15
C SER A 419 -1.11 3.90 -34.44
N ASP A 420 -0.12 4.76 -34.66
CA ASP A 420 1.29 4.35 -34.79
C ASP A 420 1.75 3.58 -33.55
N GLY A 421 2.70 2.66 -33.73
CA GLY A 421 3.24 1.82 -32.66
C GLY A 421 4.07 2.60 -31.63
N GLY A 422 4.15 2.05 -30.45
CA GLY A 422 5.08 2.48 -29.40
C GLY A 422 6.21 1.48 -29.19
N ARG A 423 6.78 1.48 -27.99
CA ARG A 423 7.86 0.59 -27.54
C ARG A 423 7.46 -0.13 -26.26
N ILE A 424 7.84 -1.40 -26.15
CA ILE A 424 7.53 -2.19 -24.97
C ILE A 424 8.69 -3.12 -24.62
N VAL A 425 9.12 -3.12 -23.37
CA VAL A 425 10.08 -4.08 -22.83
C VAL A 425 9.33 -5.08 -21.97
N SER A 426 9.15 -6.27 -22.51
CA SER A 426 8.44 -7.38 -21.84
C SER A 426 9.44 -8.37 -21.25
N ARG A 427 9.31 -8.69 -19.95
CA ARG A 427 10.20 -9.63 -19.25
C ARG A 427 9.58 -10.24 -18.01
N ASN A 428 10.04 -11.42 -17.63
CA ASN A 428 9.66 -12.12 -16.40
C ASN A 428 8.15 -12.32 -16.20
N ASN A 429 7.35 -12.34 -17.25
CA ASN A 429 5.91 -12.61 -17.16
C ASN A 429 5.66 -14.13 -17.09
N HIS A 430 4.68 -14.54 -16.30
CA HIS A 430 4.22 -15.93 -16.19
C HIS A 430 3.00 -16.15 -17.08
N LEU A 431 3.13 -17.04 -18.08
CA LEU A 431 2.12 -17.27 -19.10
C LEU A 431 1.47 -18.65 -18.88
N VAL A 432 0.15 -18.66 -18.82
CA VAL A 432 -0.65 -19.89 -18.74
C VAL A 432 -1.69 -19.87 -19.86
N ASN A 433 -1.59 -20.80 -20.80
CA ASN A 433 -2.50 -20.88 -21.94
C ASN A 433 -2.73 -19.51 -22.63
N SER A 434 -1.65 -18.78 -22.86
CA SER A 434 -1.68 -17.40 -23.37
C SER A 434 -0.64 -17.20 -24.46
N GLY A 435 -0.87 -16.19 -25.29
CA GLY A 435 0.11 -15.78 -26.29
C GLY A 435 1.36 -15.18 -25.68
N THR A 436 2.36 -14.93 -26.51
CA THR A 436 3.63 -14.30 -26.07
C THR A 436 3.52 -12.79 -26.18
N PRO A 437 3.78 -12.03 -25.09
CA PRO A 437 3.82 -10.58 -25.15
C PRO A 437 4.90 -10.08 -26.13
N VAL A 438 4.56 -9.12 -26.96
CA VAL A 438 5.54 -8.49 -27.84
C VAL A 438 6.57 -7.73 -27.01
N SER A 439 7.85 -7.69 -27.47
CA SER A 439 8.89 -6.86 -26.87
C SER A 439 9.72 -6.24 -27.97
N SER A 440 9.78 -4.91 -28.02
CA SER A 440 10.51 -4.18 -29.04
C SER A 440 10.93 -2.78 -28.57
N GLY A 441 12.12 -2.36 -28.94
CA GLY A 441 12.70 -1.07 -28.58
C GLY A 441 13.31 -1.05 -27.17
N SER A 442 13.55 0.15 -26.66
CA SER A 442 14.06 0.41 -25.32
C SER A 442 13.19 1.43 -24.62
N VAL A 443 13.03 1.29 -23.31
CA VAL A 443 12.24 2.17 -22.45
C VAL A 443 13.10 2.63 -21.29
N ARG A 444 12.98 3.89 -20.89
CA ARG A 444 13.71 4.46 -19.76
C ARG A 444 13.33 3.72 -18.46
N ALA A 445 14.31 3.54 -17.58
CA ALA A 445 14.05 2.95 -16.26
C ALA A 445 13.17 3.88 -15.41
N VAL A 446 12.38 3.29 -14.51
CA VAL A 446 11.63 4.04 -13.50
C VAL A 446 12.56 4.51 -12.38
N PRO A 447 12.35 5.70 -11.79
CA PRO A 447 13.26 6.28 -10.79
C PRO A 447 12.96 5.90 -9.34
N TYR A 448 11.94 5.08 -9.11
CA TYR A 448 11.52 4.66 -7.77
C TYR A 448 11.87 3.20 -7.48
N SER A 449 12.03 2.88 -6.21
CA SER A 449 12.22 1.50 -5.76
C SER A 449 10.89 0.77 -5.70
N PHE A 450 10.88 -0.49 -6.11
CA PHE A 450 9.73 -1.40 -6.01
C PHE A 450 10.22 -2.82 -5.74
N THR A 451 9.32 -3.65 -5.23
CA THR A 451 9.57 -5.09 -5.06
C THR A 451 8.71 -5.84 -6.06
N MET A 452 9.32 -6.76 -6.78
CA MET A 452 8.59 -7.65 -7.67
C MET A 452 8.28 -8.95 -6.94
N ASP A 453 7.01 -9.32 -6.88
CA ASP A 453 6.60 -10.62 -6.38
C ASP A 453 6.97 -11.73 -7.39
N THR A 454 7.02 -12.96 -6.92
CA THR A 454 7.26 -14.10 -7.80
C THR A 454 6.13 -14.22 -8.83
N PRO A 455 6.39 -14.13 -10.15
CA PRO A 455 5.33 -14.05 -11.17
C PRO A 455 4.34 -15.20 -11.12
N SER A 456 4.77 -16.43 -10.81
CA SER A 456 3.88 -17.60 -10.68
C SER A 456 2.92 -17.53 -9.48
N GLN A 457 3.15 -16.65 -8.51
CA GLN A 457 2.31 -16.44 -7.32
C GLN A 457 1.33 -15.28 -7.48
N ILE A 458 1.50 -14.44 -8.50
CA ILE A 458 0.69 -13.23 -8.71
C ILE A 458 -0.81 -13.55 -8.81
N ALA A 459 -1.20 -14.63 -9.47
CA ALA A 459 -2.61 -15.00 -9.56
C ALA A 459 -3.26 -15.18 -8.18
N SER A 460 -2.57 -15.85 -7.25
CA SER A 460 -3.06 -16.04 -5.87
C SER A 460 -3.03 -14.74 -5.07
N ILE A 461 -1.93 -13.99 -5.16
CA ILE A 461 -1.75 -12.73 -4.43
C ILE A 461 -2.81 -11.72 -4.85
N VAL A 462 -2.97 -11.50 -6.15
CA VAL A 462 -3.82 -10.44 -6.69
C VAL A 462 -5.30 -10.82 -6.62
N SER A 463 -5.67 -12.09 -6.90
CA SER A 463 -7.07 -12.50 -6.77
C SER A 463 -7.60 -12.41 -5.33
N GLY A 464 -6.73 -12.63 -4.34
CA GLY A 464 -7.07 -12.48 -2.92
C GLY A 464 -6.94 -11.04 -2.39
N GLY A 465 -6.16 -10.20 -3.07
CA GLY A 465 -5.80 -8.85 -2.63
C GLY A 465 -6.54 -7.72 -3.32
N ALA A 466 -6.82 -7.81 -4.60
CA ALA A 466 -7.36 -6.71 -5.40
C ALA A 466 -8.87 -6.51 -5.25
N GLY A 467 -9.29 -5.25 -5.34
CA GLY A 467 -10.68 -4.82 -5.30
C GLY A 467 -11.10 -4.19 -3.98
N ALA A 468 -12.29 -3.61 -3.96
CA ALA A 468 -12.93 -3.05 -2.77
C ALA A 468 -13.23 -4.13 -1.73
N ARG A 469 -13.15 -3.79 -0.44
CA ARG A 469 -13.23 -4.73 0.69
C ARG A 469 -14.29 -4.34 1.70
#